data_23e089f238b2e0ab4032bde5d617c657
#
_entry.id   23e089f238b2e0ab4032bde5d617c657
#
_cell.length_a   1.000
_cell.length_b   1.000
_cell.length_c   1.000
_cell.angle_alpha   90.00
_cell.angle_beta   90.00
_cell.angle_gamma   90.00
#
_symmetry.space_group_name_H-M   'P 1'
#
loop_
_entity.id
_entity.type
_entity.pdbx_description
1 polymer ?
#
loop_
_entity_poly.entity_id
_entity_poly.type
_entity_poly.pdbx_seq_one_letter_code
_entity_poly.pdbx_strand_id
1 'polypeptide(L)'
;MTVSVASRVRLLGTVALAVLMAGGLAGCKTIGSTDTTGSISAPVQRSEADWRRESETLGERFRANPRDADNAIRYAHALRQNGQRAQAAAVLETAAIHNPEHKPLLGAYGRALADAGNFKQALSVLERAHSPDQPDWQILSVQGAVLDQMGRHEEAQRYYASALRIVPEEPSVLSNLGLSYALSKDLPRAEETLRRADARGNTDKRVRQNLALVVGLQGRFQEAETIAKGDLSPSEAAANVAYLRQMLAQQSDWKKGKRGSPLVPTTGS
;
A
#
# COMPACT_ATOMS: atom_id res chain seq x y z
N MET A 1 53.78 5.81 0.23
CA MET A 1 52.91 4.74 -0.37
C MET A 1 51.47 5.03 0.04
N THR A 2 50.77 5.76 -0.80
CA THR A 2 49.38 6.17 -0.58
C THR A 2 48.50 5.41 -1.58
N VAL A 3 47.65 4.50 -1.09
CA VAL A 3 46.69 3.80 -1.90
C VAL A 3 45.34 4.51 -1.75
N SER A 4 44.95 5.22 -2.80
CA SER A 4 43.62 5.82 -2.95
C SER A 4 42.64 4.75 -3.42
N VAL A 5 41.67 4.40 -2.58
CA VAL A 5 40.53 3.55 -2.95
C VAL A 5 39.36 4.46 -3.31
N ALA A 6 39.18 4.70 -4.59
CA ALA A 6 38.01 5.38 -5.10
C ALA A 6 36.83 4.40 -5.13
N SER A 7 35.96 4.47 -4.12
CA SER A 7 34.69 3.75 -4.06
C SER A 7 33.73 4.35 -5.08
N ARG A 8 33.50 3.67 -6.18
CA ARG A 8 32.44 4.00 -7.16
C ARG A 8 31.09 3.56 -6.58
N VAL A 9 30.41 4.49 -5.95
CA VAL A 9 28.99 4.32 -5.60
C VAL A 9 28.19 4.37 -6.90
N ARG A 10 27.74 3.22 -7.36
CA ARG A 10 26.70 3.12 -8.40
C ARG A 10 25.37 3.49 -7.77
N LEU A 11 24.95 4.74 -7.91
CA LEU A 11 23.58 5.17 -7.67
C LEU A 11 22.67 4.53 -8.73
N LEU A 12 22.12 3.38 -8.41
CA LEU A 12 20.96 2.84 -9.09
C LEU A 12 19.78 3.73 -8.70
N GLY A 13 19.33 4.53 -9.66
CA GLY A 13 18.13 5.35 -9.49
C GLY A 13 16.88 4.49 -9.40
N THR A 14 16.55 4.04 -8.22
CA THR A 14 15.22 3.57 -7.87
C THR A 14 14.32 4.80 -7.77
N VAL A 15 13.52 5.04 -8.80
CA VAL A 15 12.39 5.97 -8.72
C VAL A 15 11.39 5.32 -7.76
N ALA A 16 11.49 5.68 -6.50
CA ALA A 16 10.44 5.41 -5.53
C ALA A 16 9.21 6.22 -5.97
N LEU A 17 8.18 5.54 -6.45
CA LEU A 17 6.87 6.12 -6.69
C LEU A 17 6.23 6.41 -5.32
N ALA A 18 6.67 7.50 -4.69
CA ALA A 18 6.05 8.01 -3.48
C ALA A 18 4.72 8.66 -3.88
N VAL A 19 3.64 7.92 -3.72
CA VAL A 19 2.28 8.47 -3.80
C VAL A 19 2.08 9.32 -2.54
N LEU A 20 2.37 10.60 -2.63
CA LEU A 20 2.04 11.61 -1.62
C LEU A 20 0.52 11.84 -1.65
N MET A 21 -0.19 11.19 -0.75
CA MET A 21 -1.54 11.55 -0.36
C MET A 21 -1.46 12.83 0.48
N ALA A 22 -1.49 13.99 -0.17
CA ALA A 22 -1.70 15.26 0.50
C ALA A 22 -3.19 15.41 0.81
N GLY A 23 -3.61 14.98 2.00
CA GLY A 23 -4.92 15.29 2.56
C GLY A 23 -4.99 16.75 2.97
N GLY A 24 -5.72 17.57 2.21
CA GLY A 24 -6.03 18.95 2.55
C GLY A 24 -6.99 19.01 3.74
N LEU A 25 -6.55 19.58 4.86
CA LEU A 25 -7.39 20.00 5.98
C LEU A 25 -8.03 21.35 5.63
N ALA A 26 -9.29 21.34 5.21
CA ALA A 26 -10.14 22.52 5.26
C ALA A 26 -11.30 22.25 6.22
N GLY A 27 -11.20 22.72 7.45
CA GLY A 27 -12.25 22.71 8.43
C GLY A 27 -13.31 23.76 8.07
N CYS A 28 -14.58 23.34 7.90
CA CYS A 28 -15.74 24.20 8.03
C CYS A 28 -16.61 23.68 9.17
N LYS A 29 -16.62 24.49 10.22
CA LYS A 29 -17.51 24.36 11.39
C LYS A 29 -18.89 24.88 10.99
N THR A 30 -19.89 24.01 10.92
CA THR A 30 -21.29 24.44 10.89
C THR A 30 -22.04 23.83 12.06
N ILE A 31 -22.64 24.74 12.83
CA ILE A 31 -23.50 24.49 14.00
C ILE A 31 -24.92 24.24 13.50
N GLY A 32 -25.53 23.17 13.99
CA GLY A 32 -26.95 23.11 14.36
C GLY A 32 -27.94 22.72 13.27
N SER A 33 -28.53 21.53 13.43
CA SER A 33 -29.95 21.38 13.71
C SER A 33 -30.29 19.89 13.88
N THR A 34 -31.01 19.60 14.93
CA THR A 34 -31.65 18.33 15.26
C THR A 34 -32.79 18.06 14.28
N ASP A 35 -32.66 16.99 13.51
CA ASP A 35 -33.83 16.32 12.93
C ASP A 35 -33.65 14.81 13.01
N THR A 36 -34.56 14.23 13.81
CA THR A 36 -34.66 12.81 14.12
C THR A 36 -35.48 12.15 12.99
N THR A 37 -34.84 11.60 12.01
CA THR A 37 -35.47 10.59 11.13
C THR A 37 -34.42 9.51 10.83
N GLY A 38 -34.83 8.24 11.06
CA GLY A 38 -33.97 7.07 11.01
C GLY A 38 -33.19 6.91 9.70
N SER A 39 -31.97 7.42 9.73
CA SER A 39 -30.96 7.17 8.72
C SER A 39 -30.23 5.90 9.08
N ILE A 40 -30.17 4.97 8.13
CA ILE A 40 -29.20 3.86 8.14
C ILE A 40 -27.83 4.53 8.17
N SER A 41 -27.22 4.58 9.35
CA SER A 41 -25.93 5.24 9.56
C SER A 41 -24.88 4.59 8.65
N ALA A 42 -24.33 5.37 7.73
CA ALA A 42 -23.07 5.02 7.08
C ALA A 42 -22.05 4.61 8.17
N PRO A 43 -21.16 3.65 7.91
CA PRO A 43 -20.18 3.23 8.89
C PRO A 43 -19.43 4.47 9.38
N VAL A 44 -19.60 4.78 10.67
CA VAL A 44 -18.96 5.94 11.31
C VAL A 44 -17.46 5.76 11.17
N GLN A 45 -16.84 6.58 10.32
CA GLN A 45 -15.38 6.64 10.26
C GLN A 45 -14.90 7.10 11.63
N ARG A 46 -14.21 6.22 12.35
CA ARG A 46 -13.62 6.54 13.65
C ARG A 46 -12.63 7.68 13.47
N SER A 47 -12.73 8.68 14.35
CA SER A 47 -11.81 9.82 14.35
C SER A 47 -10.42 9.42 14.88
N GLU A 48 -9.40 10.22 14.58
CA GLU A 48 -8.07 10.05 15.20
C GLU A 48 -8.15 10.03 16.74
N ALA A 49 -9.02 10.86 17.33
CA ALA A 49 -9.22 10.89 18.77
C ALA A 49 -9.79 9.57 19.31
N ASP A 50 -10.66 8.90 18.55
CA ASP A 50 -11.20 7.59 18.92
C ASP A 50 -10.11 6.52 18.90
N TRP A 51 -9.26 6.51 17.87
CA TRP A 51 -8.15 5.59 17.77
C TRP A 51 -7.10 5.80 18.86
N ARG A 52 -6.83 7.06 19.26
CA ARG A 52 -5.95 7.37 20.39
C ARG A 52 -6.49 6.82 21.69
N ARG A 53 -7.74 7.11 22.05
CA ARG A 53 -8.39 6.57 23.26
C ARG A 53 -8.42 5.04 23.28
N GLU A 54 -8.73 4.42 22.13
CA GLU A 54 -8.73 2.97 22.03
C GLU A 54 -7.32 2.40 22.24
N SER A 55 -6.28 3.01 21.66
CA SER A 55 -4.90 2.55 21.84
C SER A 55 -4.41 2.72 23.27
N GLU A 56 -4.81 3.77 23.99
CA GLU A 56 -4.50 3.96 25.41
C GLU A 56 -5.10 2.83 26.26
N THR A 57 -6.41 2.60 26.11
CA THR A 57 -7.12 1.55 26.85
C THR A 57 -6.57 0.15 26.58
N LEU A 58 -6.33 -0.18 25.29
CA LEU A 58 -5.79 -1.48 24.88
C LEU A 58 -4.33 -1.64 25.34
N GLY A 59 -3.57 -0.53 25.37
CA GLY A 59 -2.20 -0.51 25.87
C GLY A 59 -2.10 -0.78 27.37
N GLU A 60 -3.03 -0.27 28.18
CA GLU A 60 -3.11 -0.61 29.62
C GLU A 60 -3.37 -2.11 29.83
N ARG A 61 -4.32 -2.67 29.08
CA ARG A 61 -4.61 -4.12 29.12
C ARG A 61 -3.42 -4.96 28.67
N PHE A 62 -2.70 -4.51 27.63
CA PHE A 62 -1.50 -5.20 27.15
C PHE A 62 -0.39 -5.19 28.21
N ARG A 63 -0.16 -4.07 28.91
CA ARG A 63 0.82 -4.01 30.01
C ARG A 63 0.46 -4.94 31.16
N ALA A 64 -0.84 -5.07 31.45
CA ALA A 64 -1.32 -6.01 32.49
C ALA A 64 -1.21 -7.47 32.09
N ASN A 65 -1.42 -7.80 30.82
CA ASN A 65 -1.30 -9.18 30.29
C ASN A 65 -0.75 -9.19 28.86
N PRO A 66 0.59 -9.19 28.68
CA PRO A 66 1.21 -9.25 27.36
C PRO A 66 1.03 -10.56 26.62
N ARG A 67 0.51 -11.60 27.28
CA ARG A 67 0.24 -12.93 26.70
C ARG A 67 -1.10 -13.01 25.96
N ASP A 68 -1.98 -12.04 26.17
CA ASP A 68 -3.29 -12.00 25.52
C ASP A 68 -3.11 -11.62 24.03
N ALA A 69 -3.17 -12.64 23.18
CA ALA A 69 -2.99 -12.50 21.73
C ALA A 69 -4.06 -11.61 21.10
N ASP A 70 -5.32 -11.74 21.53
CA ASP A 70 -6.44 -11.00 20.95
C ASP A 70 -6.36 -9.51 21.32
N ASN A 71 -5.98 -9.19 22.57
CA ASN A 71 -5.74 -7.83 22.97
C ASN A 71 -4.55 -7.22 22.24
N ALA A 72 -3.45 -7.98 22.07
CA ALA A 72 -2.29 -7.52 21.32
C ALA A 72 -2.62 -7.19 19.86
N ILE A 73 -3.42 -8.03 19.18
CA ILE A 73 -3.87 -7.80 17.82
C ILE A 73 -4.69 -6.50 17.73
N ARG A 74 -5.65 -6.31 18.63
CA ARG A 74 -6.48 -5.08 18.67
C ARG A 74 -5.66 -3.86 18.99
N TYR A 75 -4.73 -3.94 19.93
CA TYR A 75 -3.85 -2.84 20.28
C TYR A 75 -2.95 -2.43 19.11
N ALA A 76 -2.32 -3.40 18.47
CA ALA A 76 -1.50 -3.14 17.29
C ALA A 76 -2.31 -2.55 16.14
N HIS A 77 -3.58 -2.97 15.96
CA HIS A 77 -4.46 -2.36 14.97
C HIS A 77 -4.70 -0.88 15.27
N ALA A 78 -5.04 -0.52 16.51
CA ALA A 78 -5.24 0.89 16.92
C ALA A 78 -3.95 1.72 16.74
N LEU A 79 -2.79 1.16 17.10
CA LEU A 79 -1.49 1.80 16.87
C LEU A 79 -1.21 2.07 15.39
N ARG A 80 -1.54 1.13 14.50
CA ARG A 80 -1.38 1.31 13.05
C ARG A 80 -2.29 2.43 12.53
N GLN A 81 -3.53 2.55 13.01
CA GLN A 81 -4.43 3.65 12.65
C GLN A 81 -3.89 5.01 13.12
N ASN A 82 -3.17 5.04 14.23
CA ASN A 82 -2.46 6.23 14.74
C ASN A 82 -1.10 6.48 14.06
N GLY A 83 -0.71 5.69 13.04
CA GLY A 83 0.58 5.81 12.36
C GLY A 83 1.77 5.25 13.13
N GLN A 84 1.55 4.67 14.32
CA GLN A 84 2.59 4.13 15.22
C GLN A 84 3.03 2.72 14.80
N ARG A 85 3.52 2.59 13.56
CA ARG A 85 3.80 1.30 12.90
C ARG A 85 4.87 0.47 13.60
N ALA A 86 5.96 1.09 14.02
CA ALA A 86 7.05 0.41 14.73
C ALA A 86 6.58 -0.13 16.09
N GLN A 87 5.77 0.64 16.82
CA GLN A 87 5.21 0.22 18.10
C GLN A 87 4.22 -0.93 17.92
N ALA A 88 3.39 -0.92 16.87
CA ALA A 88 2.50 -2.03 16.55
C ALA A 88 3.28 -3.33 16.30
N ALA A 89 4.39 -3.28 15.58
CA ALA A 89 5.24 -4.44 15.36
C ALA A 89 5.84 -4.96 16.68
N ALA A 90 6.36 -4.09 17.55
CA ALA A 90 6.95 -4.47 18.83
C ALA A 90 5.94 -5.12 19.80
N VAL A 91 4.70 -4.61 19.83
CA VAL A 91 3.59 -5.20 20.62
C VAL A 91 3.31 -6.63 20.16
N LEU A 92 3.19 -6.83 18.84
CA LEU A 92 2.89 -8.15 18.28
C LEU A 92 4.09 -9.10 18.40
N GLU A 93 5.32 -8.61 18.32
CA GLU A 93 6.53 -9.40 18.60
C GLU A 93 6.50 -9.96 20.02
N THR A 94 6.25 -9.10 21.01
CA THR A 94 6.16 -9.51 22.41
C THR A 94 5.07 -10.57 22.61
N ALA A 95 3.89 -10.38 22.02
CA ALA A 95 2.82 -11.36 22.12
C ALA A 95 3.15 -12.69 21.41
N ALA A 96 3.85 -12.64 20.25
CA ALA A 96 4.22 -13.83 19.48
C ALA A 96 5.25 -14.72 20.18
N ILE A 97 6.10 -14.16 21.05
CA ILE A 97 7.01 -14.94 21.92
C ILE A 97 6.22 -15.89 22.82
N HIS A 98 5.06 -15.46 23.32
CA HIS A 98 4.21 -16.25 24.20
C HIS A 98 3.18 -17.11 23.45
N ASN A 99 2.94 -16.82 22.18
CA ASN A 99 1.93 -17.46 21.34
C ASN A 99 2.53 -17.84 19.96
N PRO A 100 3.56 -18.70 19.90
CA PRO A 100 4.37 -18.89 18.68
C PRO A 100 3.62 -19.57 17.54
N GLU A 101 2.48 -20.21 17.80
CA GLU A 101 1.67 -20.92 16.80
C GLU A 101 0.31 -20.26 16.56
N HIS A 102 0.05 -19.11 17.17
CA HIS A 102 -1.23 -18.42 17.02
C HIS A 102 -1.31 -17.73 15.65
N LYS A 103 -1.85 -18.42 14.65
CA LYS A 103 -1.87 -17.98 13.24
C LYS A 103 -2.44 -16.56 13.04
N PRO A 104 -3.58 -16.16 13.64
CA PRO A 104 -4.08 -14.79 13.53
C PRO A 104 -3.10 -13.73 14.04
N LEU A 105 -2.40 -14.02 15.16
CA LEU A 105 -1.39 -13.13 15.72
C LEU A 105 -0.18 -13.00 14.79
N LEU A 106 0.30 -14.12 14.24
CA LEU A 106 1.40 -14.12 13.27
C LEU A 106 1.03 -13.36 12.01
N GLY A 107 -0.20 -13.51 11.52
CA GLY A 107 -0.70 -12.70 10.39
C GLY A 107 -0.73 -11.21 10.66
N ALA A 108 -1.20 -10.80 11.85
CA ALA A 108 -1.17 -9.41 12.28
C ALA A 108 0.27 -8.89 12.43
N TYR A 109 1.16 -9.70 13.01
CA TYR A 109 2.58 -9.36 13.19
C TYR A 109 3.29 -9.18 11.84
N GLY A 110 3.11 -10.11 10.91
CA GLY A 110 3.68 -9.98 9.57
C GLY A 110 3.22 -8.71 8.84
N ARG A 111 1.92 -8.34 8.97
CA ARG A 111 1.41 -7.07 8.42
C ARG A 111 2.05 -5.86 9.09
N ALA A 112 2.19 -5.85 10.41
CA ALA A 112 2.80 -4.74 11.14
C ALA A 112 4.29 -4.57 10.78
N LEU A 113 5.01 -5.67 10.61
CA LEU A 113 6.39 -5.66 10.12
C LEU A 113 6.50 -5.08 8.71
N ALA A 114 5.58 -5.46 7.82
CA ALA A 114 5.52 -4.90 6.46
C ALA A 114 5.27 -3.39 6.47
N ASP A 115 4.33 -2.92 7.29
CA ASP A 115 4.04 -1.49 7.47
C ASP A 115 5.23 -0.71 8.07
N ALA A 116 6.06 -1.38 8.87
CA ALA A 116 7.29 -0.83 9.44
C ALA A 116 8.49 -0.92 8.48
N GLY A 117 8.34 -1.52 7.29
CA GLY A 117 9.41 -1.69 6.30
C GLY A 117 10.32 -2.91 6.52
N ASN A 118 10.02 -3.76 7.51
CA ASN A 118 10.80 -4.95 7.85
C ASN A 118 10.41 -6.15 6.97
N PHE A 119 10.54 -6.01 5.66
CA PHE A 119 9.97 -6.91 4.65
C PHE A 119 10.46 -8.36 4.76
N LYS A 120 11.76 -8.58 4.99
CA LYS A 120 12.30 -9.94 5.12
C LYS A 120 11.71 -10.68 6.32
N GLN A 121 11.64 -10.01 7.46
CA GLN A 121 11.05 -10.59 8.67
C GLN A 121 9.53 -10.79 8.50
N ALA A 122 8.85 -9.85 7.83
CA ALA A 122 7.43 -9.98 7.51
C ALA A 122 7.13 -11.27 6.74
N LEU A 123 7.88 -11.57 5.66
CA LEU A 123 7.71 -12.81 4.89
C LEU A 123 7.89 -14.05 5.77
N SER A 124 8.97 -14.10 6.56
CA SER A 124 9.24 -15.25 7.44
C SER A 124 8.14 -15.49 8.48
N VAL A 125 7.57 -14.41 9.03
CA VAL A 125 6.46 -14.53 10.00
C VAL A 125 5.17 -14.94 9.29
N LEU A 126 4.88 -14.37 8.11
CA LEU A 126 3.68 -14.68 7.32
C LEU A 126 3.67 -16.14 6.82
N GLU A 127 4.83 -16.72 6.51
CA GLU A 127 4.96 -18.15 6.17
C GLU A 127 4.45 -19.07 7.28
N ARG A 128 4.56 -18.65 8.54
CA ARG A 128 4.07 -19.39 9.72
C ARG A 128 2.60 -19.11 10.03
N ALA A 129 2.02 -18.04 9.46
CA ALA A 129 0.65 -17.60 9.74
C ALA A 129 -0.42 -18.47 9.06
N HIS A 130 -0.05 -19.30 8.09
CA HIS A 130 -0.95 -20.25 7.41
C HIS A 130 -0.20 -21.54 7.10
N SER A 131 -0.90 -22.57 6.62
CA SER A 131 -0.29 -23.81 6.17
C SER A 131 -0.74 -24.17 4.76
N PRO A 132 0.00 -25.01 4.02
CA PRO A 132 -0.40 -25.46 2.69
C PRO A 132 -1.78 -26.12 2.66
N ASP A 133 -2.15 -26.83 3.74
CA ASP A 133 -3.45 -27.51 3.88
C ASP A 133 -4.60 -26.56 4.23
N GLN A 134 -4.27 -25.39 4.80
CA GLN A 134 -5.21 -24.34 5.18
C GLN A 134 -4.66 -22.98 4.76
N PRO A 135 -4.62 -22.70 3.45
CA PRO A 135 -4.11 -21.45 2.95
C PRO A 135 -5.10 -20.31 3.27
N ASP A 136 -4.55 -19.18 3.73
CA ASP A 136 -5.31 -17.96 3.99
C ASP A 136 -5.05 -16.96 2.87
N TRP A 137 -6.09 -16.62 2.11
CA TRP A 137 -5.98 -15.70 0.99
C TRP A 137 -5.51 -14.30 1.41
N GLN A 138 -5.86 -13.85 2.64
CA GLN A 138 -5.43 -12.56 3.16
C GLN A 138 -3.93 -12.56 3.44
N ILE A 139 -3.42 -13.65 4.00
CA ILE A 139 -1.98 -13.81 4.24
C ILE A 139 -1.22 -13.86 2.92
N LEU A 140 -1.71 -14.65 1.96
CA LEU A 140 -1.12 -14.72 0.61
C LEU A 140 -1.10 -13.34 -0.06
N SER A 141 -2.19 -12.56 0.06
CA SER A 141 -2.23 -11.21 -0.49
C SER A 141 -1.22 -10.27 0.18
N VAL A 142 -1.03 -10.37 1.49
CA VAL A 142 -0.02 -9.57 2.21
C VAL A 142 1.40 -10.00 1.80
N GLN A 143 1.68 -11.29 1.64
CA GLN A 143 2.97 -11.79 1.15
C GLN A 143 3.27 -11.23 -0.25
N GLY A 144 2.27 -11.22 -1.14
CA GLY A 144 2.39 -10.56 -2.44
C GLY A 144 2.74 -9.08 -2.33
N ALA A 145 2.04 -8.33 -1.46
CA ALA A 145 2.32 -6.91 -1.26
C ALA A 145 3.74 -6.65 -0.71
N VAL A 146 4.21 -7.50 0.20
CA VAL A 146 5.59 -7.41 0.72
C VAL A 146 6.62 -7.69 -0.38
N LEU A 147 6.38 -8.67 -1.25
CA LEU A 147 7.24 -8.99 -2.38
C LEU A 147 7.29 -7.84 -3.39
N ASP A 148 6.17 -7.19 -3.66
CA ASP A 148 6.11 -5.98 -4.50
C ASP A 148 6.97 -4.84 -3.93
N GLN A 149 6.92 -4.61 -2.61
CA GLN A 149 7.77 -3.62 -1.94
C GLN A 149 9.27 -3.96 -2.03
N MET A 150 9.60 -5.24 -2.18
CA MET A 150 10.96 -5.72 -2.41
C MET A 150 11.38 -5.71 -3.89
N GLY A 151 10.51 -5.28 -4.81
CA GLY A 151 10.74 -5.30 -6.25
C GLY A 151 10.63 -6.69 -6.89
N ARG A 152 10.11 -7.69 -6.16
CA ARG A 152 9.95 -9.08 -6.61
C ARG A 152 8.56 -9.30 -7.21
N HIS A 153 8.23 -8.51 -8.23
CA HIS A 153 6.87 -8.41 -8.77
C HIS A 153 6.31 -9.72 -9.33
N GLU A 154 7.12 -10.49 -10.04
CA GLU A 154 6.69 -11.77 -10.60
C GLU A 154 6.34 -12.80 -9.51
N GLU A 155 7.03 -12.76 -8.39
CA GLU A 155 6.71 -13.61 -7.25
C GLU A 155 5.45 -13.11 -6.55
N ALA A 156 5.29 -11.80 -6.39
CA ALA A 156 4.08 -11.19 -5.83
C ALA A 156 2.84 -11.62 -6.63
N GLN A 157 2.90 -11.57 -7.97
CA GLN A 157 1.81 -11.99 -8.85
C GLN A 157 1.41 -13.46 -8.64
N ARG A 158 2.37 -14.35 -8.37
CA ARG A 158 2.06 -15.76 -8.03
C ARG A 158 1.29 -15.88 -6.71
N TYR A 159 1.64 -15.09 -5.70
CA TYR A 159 0.93 -15.08 -4.43
C TYR A 159 -0.49 -14.54 -4.58
N TYR A 160 -0.69 -13.45 -5.32
CA TYR A 160 -2.03 -12.93 -5.62
C TYR A 160 -2.86 -13.93 -6.44
N ALA A 161 -2.27 -14.58 -7.44
CA ALA A 161 -2.95 -15.63 -8.18
C ALA A 161 -3.37 -16.80 -7.27
N SER A 162 -2.56 -17.14 -6.27
CA SER A 162 -2.91 -18.16 -5.27
C SER A 162 -4.05 -17.70 -4.37
N ALA A 163 -4.06 -16.44 -3.94
CA ALA A 163 -5.17 -15.86 -3.17
C ALA A 163 -6.48 -15.88 -3.98
N LEU A 164 -6.43 -15.52 -5.26
CA LEU A 164 -7.60 -15.53 -6.15
C LEU A 164 -8.14 -16.93 -6.48
N ARG A 165 -7.34 -17.99 -6.33
CA ARG A 165 -7.85 -19.35 -6.41
C ARG A 165 -8.73 -19.71 -5.20
N ILE A 166 -8.49 -19.11 -4.04
CA ILE A 166 -9.27 -19.33 -2.82
C ILE A 166 -10.54 -18.46 -2.84
N VAL A 167 -10.37 -17.18 -3.18
CA VAL A 167 -11.47 -16.20 -3.24
C VAL A 167 -11.46 -15.55 -4.62
N PRO A 168 -12.12 -16.16 -5.61
CA PRO A 168 -12.17 -15.62 -6.97
C PRO A 168 -12.79 -14.22 -7.00
N GLU A 169 -12.20 -13.34 -7.84
CA GLU A 169 -12.70 -11.98 -8.05
C GLU A 169 -12.74 -11.10 -6.78
N GLU A 170 -11.93 -11.40 -5.77
CA GLU A 170 -11.82 -10.52 -4.58
C GLU A 170 -11.22 -9.16 -4.98
N PRO A 171 -11.96 -8.03 -4.85
CA PRO A 171 -11.53 -6.75 -5.39
C PRO A 171 -10.22 -6.23 -4.81
N SER A 172 -9.97 -6.48 -3.54
CA SER A 172 -8.73 -6.06 -2.87
C SER A 172 -7.50 -6.79 -3.41
N VAL A 173 -7.62 -8.07 -3.70
CA VAL A 173 -6.54 -8.88 -4.27
C VAL A 173 -6.33 -8.54 -5.75
N LEU A 174 -7.40 -8.36 -6.52
CA LEU A 174 -7.33 -7.91 -7.92
C LEU A 174 -6.67 -6.52 -8.01
N SER A 175 -7.00 -5.61 -7.09
CA SER A 175 -6.37 -4.29 -7.05
C SER A 175 -4.87 -4.37 -6.79
N ASN A 176 -4.44 -5.20 -5.85
CA ASN A 176 -3.02 -5.43 -5.58
C ASN A 176 -2.31 -6.07 -6.78
N LEU A 177 -2.92 -7.09 -7.40
CA LEU A 177 -2.39 -7.74 -8.60
C LEU A 177 -2.26 -6.75 -9.78
N GLY A 178 -3.29 -5.91 -9.98
CA GLY A 178 -3.24 -4.87 -11.01
C GLY A 178 -2.11 -3.87 -10.80
N LEU A 179 -1.89 -3.43 -9.56
CA LEU A 179 -0.75 -2.58 -9.22
C LEU A 179 0.59 -3.31 -9.42
N SER A 180 0.67 -4.58 -9.07
CA SER A 180 1.87 -5.40 -9.30
C SER A 180 2.22 -5.50 -10.79
N TYR A 181 1.22 -5.66 -11.67
CA TYR A 181 1.42 -5.57 -13.12
C TYR A 181 1.91 -4.18 -13.55
N ALA A 182 1.35 -3.11 -12.98
CA ALA A 182 1.81 -1.76 -13.28
C ALA A 182 3.28 -1.52 -12.86
N LEU A 183 3.67 -2.03 -11.69
CA LEU A 183 5.05 -1.97 -11.19
C LEU A 183 6.03 -2.75 -12.08
N SER A 184 5.60 -3.87 -12.64
CA SER A 184 6.36 -4.66 -13.64
C SER A 184 6.23 -4.09 -15.07
N LYS A 185 5.57 -2.92 -15.25
CA LYS A 185 5.36 -2.19 -16.51
C LYS A 185 4.43 -2.89 -17.50
N ASP A 186 3.66 -3.83 -17.06
CA ASP A 186 2.60 -4.47 -17.86
C ASP A 186 1.28 -3.72 -17.67
N LEU A 187 1.20 -2.52 -18.25
CA LEU A 187 0.04 -1.65 -18.12
C LEU A 187 -1.26 -2.24 -18.72
N PRO A 188 -1.22 -3.01 -19.82
CA PRO A 188 -2.43 -3.65 -20.34
C PRO A 188 -3.04 -4.64 -19.35
N ARG A 189 -2.25 -5.56 -18.77
CA ARG A 189 -2.76 -6.51 -17.76
C ARG A 189 -3.14 -5.80 -16.46
N ALA A 190 -2.43 -4.74 -16.09
CA ALA A 190 -2.80 -3.91 -14.94
C ALA A 190 -4.21 -3.32 -15.09
N GLU A 191 -4.49 -2.72 -16.24
CA GLU A 191 -5.81 -2.14 -16.54
C GLU A 191 -6.91 -3.21 -16.55
N GLU A 192 -6.73 -4.30 -17.27
CA GLU A 192 -7.70 -5.40 -17.34
C GLU A 192 -8.06 -5.89 -15.93
N THR A 193 -7.04 -6.13 -15.10
CA THR A 193 -7.23 -6.64 -13.74
C THR A 193 -7.96 -5.63 -12.85
N LEU A 194 -7.62 -4.34 -12.96
CA LEU A 194 -8.27 -3.29 -12.18
C LEU A 194 -9.72 -3.04 -12.64
N ARG A 195 -10.02 -3.18 -13.93
CA ARG A 195 -11.41 -3.11 -14.42
C ARG A 195 -12.25 -4.26 -13.88
N ARG A 196 -11.70 -5.46 -13.77
CA ARG A 196 -12.37 -6.60 -13.11
C ARG A 196 -12.65 -6.29 -11.64
N ALA A 197 -11.69 -5.68 -10.94
CA ALA A 197 -11.89 -5.26 -9.55
C ALA A 197 -13.01 -4.22 -9.44
N ASP A 198 -13.07 -3.24 -10.34
CA ASP A 198 -14.05 -2.15 -10.32
C ASP A 198 -15.47 -2.60 -10.71
N ALA A 199 -15.62 -3.61 -11.56
CA ALA A 199 -16.93 -4.11 -12.05
C ALA A 199 -17.83 -4.69 -10.95
N ARG A 200 -17.35 -4.91 -9.75
CA ARG A 200 -18.09 -5.47 -8.61
C ARG A 200 -19.04 -4.51 -7.90
N GLY A 201 -19.12 -3.25 -8.32
CA GLY A 201 -20.24 -2.33 -8.01
C GLY A 201 -20.26 -1.67 -6.63
N ASN A 202 -19.51 -2.12 -5.65
CA ASN A 202 -19.30 -1.45 -4.35
C ASN A 202 -17.80 -1.33 -4.05
N THR A 203 -17.09 -0.84 -5.03
CA THR A 203 -15.64 -0.90 -5.06
C THR A 203 -15.04 0.20 -4.18
N ASP A 204 -14.07 -0.17 -3.38
CA ASP A 204 -13.24 0.78 -2.62
C ASP A 204 -12.70 1.87 -3.58
N LYS A 205 -12.84 3.12 -3.19
CA LYS A 205 -12.30 4.29 -3.93
C LYS A 205 -10.87 4.05 -4.43
N ARG A 206 -10.06 3.31 -3.66
CA ARG A 206 -8.69 2.97 -4.02
C ARG A 206 -8.59 2.17 -5.32
N VAL A 207 -9.53 1.29 -5.62
CA VAL A 207 -9.54 0.52 -6.87
C VAL A 207 -9.70 1.45 -8.07
N ARG A 208 -10.68 2.37 -8.01
CA ARG A 208 -10.88 3.37 -9.09
C ARG A 208 -9.72 4.33 -9.22
N GLN A 209 -9.12 4.76 -8.10
CA GLN A 209 -7.91 5.59 -8.11
C GLN A 209 -6.73 4.86 -8.77
N ASN A 210 -6.54 3.58 -8.46
CA ASN A 210 -5.52 2.74 -9.09
C ASN A 210 -5.79 2.54 -10.58
N LEU A 211 -7.05 2.34 -10.98
CA LEU A 211 -7.44 2.24 -12.38
C LEU A 211 -7.17 3.56 -13.12
N ALA A 212 -7.58 4.70 -12.54
CA ALA A 212 -7.30 6.02 -13.12
C ALA A 212 -5.79 6.25 -13.30
N LEU A 213 -4.99 5.87 -12.30
CA LEU A 213 -3.53 5.96 -12.38
C LEU A 213 -2.98 5.13 -13.55
N VAL A 214 -3.38 3.87 -13.67
CA VAL A 214 -2.88 2.97 -14.72
C VAL A 214 -3.29 3.43 -16.12
N VAL A 215 -4.53 3.89 -16.30
CA VAL A 215 -5.02 4.47 -17.56
C VAL A 215 -4.26 5.75 -17.90
N GLY A 216 -3.98 6.59 -16.91
CA GLY A 216 -3.16 7.81 -17.09
C GLY A 216 -1.71 7.51 -17.42
N LEU A 217 -1.10 6.45 -16.84
CA LEU A 217 0.26 5.99 -17.19
C LEU A 217 0.37 5.53 -18.65
N GLN A 218 -0.73 5.10 -19.26
CA GLN A 218 -0.82 4.78 -20.69
C GLN A 218 -1.01 6.02 -21.58
N GLY A 219 -1.06 7.25 -20.99
CA GLY A 219 -1.27 8.50 -21.71
C GLY A 219 -2.73 8.84 -21.99
N ARG A 220 -3.68 8.06 -21.53
CA ARG A 220 -5.14 8.25 -21.73
C ARG A 220 -5.70 9.17 -20.64
N PHE A 221 -5.21 10.42 -20.62
CA PHE A 221 -5.45 11.36 -19.52
C PHE A 221 -6.93 11.76 -19.35
N GLN A 222 -7.68 11.92 -20.44
CA GLN A 222 -9.10 12.29 -20.37
C GLN A 222 -9.95 11.17 -19.74
N GLU A 223 -9.64 9.94 -20.10
CA GLU A 223 -10.30 8.77 -19.52
C GLU A 223 -9.92 8.59 -18.03
N ALA A 224 -8.65 8.75 -17.68
CA ALA A 224 -8.19 8.73 -16.30
C ALA A 224 -8.92 9.77 -15.43
N GLU A 225 -9.12 11.00 -15.96
CA GLU A 225 -9.89 12.05 -15.27
C GLU A 225 -11.36 11.66 -15.10
N THR A 226 -11.98 11.05 -16.12
CA THR A 226 -13.36 10.58 -16.05
C THR A 226 -13.54 9.51 -14.98
N ILE A 227 -12.61 8.54 -14.90
CA ILE A 227 -12.61 7.50 -13.87
C ILE A 227 -12.45 8.13 -12.46
N ALA A 228 -11.51 9.06 -12.32
CA ALA A 228 -11.21 9.70 -11.03
C ALA A 228 -12.41 10.53 -10.51
N LYS A 229 -13.21 11.15 -11.38
CA LYS A 229 -14.43 11.91 -11.03
C LYS A 229 -15.50 11.06 -10.36
N GLY A 230 -15.42 9.73 -10.43
CA GLY A 230 -16.32 8.85 -9.69
C GLY A 230 -16.17 8.98 -8.15
N ASP A 231 -15.03 9.45 -7.66
CA ASP A 231 -14.72 9.55 -6.22
C ASP A 231 -14.19 10.91 -5.78
N LEU A 232 -13.75 11.74 -6.72
CA LEU A 232 -13.13 13.04 -6.49
C LEU A 232 -13.98 14.17 -7.10
N SER A 233 -13.85 15.35 -6.55
CA SER A 233 -14.39 16.54 -7.21
C SER A 233 -13.75 16.74 -8.59
N PRO A 234 -14.43 17.39 -9.54
CA PRO A 234 -13.86 17.65 -10.86
C PRO A 234 -12.50 18.36 -10.82
N SER A 235 -12.30 19.28 -9.86
CA SER A 235 -11.04 20.00 -9.69
C SER A 235 -9.91 19.11 -9.17
N GLU A 236 -10.20 18.22 -8.22
CA GLU A 236 -9.20 17.26 -7.69
C GLU A 236 -8.81 16.24 -8.74
N ALA A 237 -9.78 15.70 -9.50
CA ALA A 237 -9.50 14.75 -10.57
C ALA A 237 -8.62 15.38 -11.66
N ALA A 238 -8.93 16.62 -12.10
CA ALA A 238 -8.12 17.36 -13.06
C ALA A 238 -6.71 17.63 -12.54
N ALA A 239 -6.56 18.04 -11.27
CA ALA A 239 -5.27 18.31 -10.65
C ALA A 239 -4.40 17.04 -10.59
N ASN A 240 -4.96 15.90 -10.18
CA ASN A 240 -4.25 14.62 -10.11
C ASN A 240 -3.74 14.19 -11.50
N VAL A 241 -4.57 14.31 -12.53
CA VAL A 241 -4.19 13.96 -13.90
C VAL A 241 -3.16 14.91 -14.48
N ALA A 242 -3.28 16.22 -14.20
CA ALA A 242 -2.29 17.21 -14.62
C ALA A 242 -0.92 16.93 -14.01
N TYR A 243 -0.87 16.59 -12.71
CA TYR A 243 0.35 16.20 -12.02
C TYR A 243 0.99 14.95 -12.65
N LEU A 244 0.19 13.90 -12.91
CA LEU A 244 0.67 12.68 -13.57
C LEU A 244 1.26 12.98 -14.96
N ARG A 245 0.58 13.82 -15.77
CA ARG A 245 1.05 14.25 -17.10
C ARG A 245 2.40 14.95 -16.98
N GLN A 246 2.54 15.87 -16.03
CA GLN A 246 3.79 16.61 -15.80
C GLN A 246 4.94 15.67 -15.42
N MET A 247 4.70 14.70 -14.52
CA MET A 247 5.71 13.71 -14.13
C MET A 247 6.18 12.86 -15.32
N LEU A 248 5.25 12.40 -16.15
CA LEU A 248 5.58 11.62 -17.34
C LEU A 248 6.36 12.43 -18.37
N ALA A 249 6.03 13.71 -18.57
CA ALA A 249 6.77 14.61 -19.44
C ALA A 249 8.22 14.80 -18.95
N GLN A 250 8.42 15.11 -17.68
CA GLN A 250 9.76 15.24 -17.08
C GLN A 250 10.59 13.98 -17.23
N GLN A 251 9.97 12.81 -17.02
CA GLN A 251 10.67 11.52 -17.19
C GLN A 251 11.09 11.28 -18.65
N SER A 252 10.28 11.69 -19.61
CA SER A 252 10.61 11.58 -21.04
C SER A 252 11.78 12.47 -21.44
N ASP A 253 11.80 13.71 -20.94
CA ASP A 253 12.84 14.70 -21.26
C ASP A 253 14.19 14.30 -20.62
N TRP A 254 14.18 13.78 -19.40
CA TRP A 254 15.36 13.20 -18.76
C TRP A 254 15.96 12.03 -19.56
N LYS A 255 15.11 11.14 -20.11
CA LYS A 255 15.56 10.02 -20.95
C LYS A 255 16.16 10.52 -22.27
N LYS A 256 15.59 11.58 -22.87
CA LYS A 256 16.12 12.20 -24.10
C LYS A 256 17.46 12.90 -23.84
N GLY A 257 17.57 13.67 -22.76
CA GLY A 257 18.80 14.35 -22.36
C GLY A 257 19.98 13.42 -22.12
N LYS A 258 19.71 12.24 -21.51
CA LYS A 258 20.77 11.21 -21.33
C LYS A 258 21.24 10.53 -22.62
N ARG A 259 20.40 10.49 -23.66
CA ARG A 259 20.79 9.93 -24.98
C ARG A 259 21.55 10.93 -25.84
N GLY A 260 21.49 12.22 -25.50
CA GLY A 260 22.06 13.29 -26.30
C GLY A 260 23.45 13.80 -25.86
N SER A 261 24.07 13.23 -24.82
CA SER A 261 25.46 13.55 -24.46
C SER A 261 26.41 12.63 -25.22
N PRO A 262 27.04 13.08 -26.29
CA PRO A 262 28.12 12.33 -26.92
C PRO A 262 29.27 12.26 -25.94
N LEU A 263 29.82 11.07 -25.74
CA LEU A 263 31.14 10.87 -25.11
C LEU A 263 32.13 11.65 -25.99
N VAL A 264 32.58 12.78 -25.52
CA VAL A 264 33.71 13.48 -26.15
C VAL A 264 34.94 12.59 -25.93
N PRO A 265 35.56 12.04 -26.98
CA PRO A 265 36.84 11.35 -26.80
C PRO A 265 37.87 12.43 -26.45
N THR A 266 38.47 12.35 -25.26
CA THR A 266 39.65 13.09 -24.93
C THR A 266 40.81 12.52 -25.76
N THR A 267 41.09 13.16 -26.90
CA THR A 267 42.35 12.97 -27.61
C THR A 267 43.45 13.60 -26.77
N GLY A 268 44.27 12.75 -26.14
CA GLY A 268 45.49 13.16 -25.52
C GLY A 268 46.49 13.66 -26.57
N SER A 269 47.15 14.71 -26.25
CA SER A 269 48.44 15.15 -26.82
C SER A 269 49.45 15.16 -25.69
#